data_cf0e36778538510e352b9912f3111002
#
_entry.id   cf0e36778538510e352b9912f3111002
#
_cell.length_a   1.000
_cell.length_b   1.000
_cell.length_c   1.000
_cell.angle_alpha   90.00
_cell.angle_beta   90.00
_cell.angle_gamma   90.00
#
_symmetry.space_group_name_H-M   'P 1'
#
loop_
_entity.id
_entity.type
_entity.pdbx_description
1 polymer ?
#
loop_
_entity_poly.entity_id
_entity_poly.type
_entity_poly.pdbx_seq_one_letter_code
_entity_poly.pdbx_strand_id
1 'polypeptide(L)'
;MAAVEFQNVGISFGEVSVVRDLSLTVADGEFVVLVGPSGCGKSTILRSIAGLAAISAGDMRIGGTRMNDADPATRDIAMVFQSYALFPHMTVAQNLGFGLKIRGEAKATIAAKVAEAAATVGLSDHLHKRPGALSGGQRQRVALARAILRRPGVFLFDEPLSNLDAEFRTAMRAEIVRFHRSQGASMVYVTHDQTEAMTMGDRIAVLAPLAAGHKANLMQYGTPDEVYNRPANLFVARFIGTPRMNVVTLPVEGGAIRFGSQSIILPPAGACLAKVTLGQRPEHLQLAPERSDTGLTGSVEHIENLGHEMILTLATELGPLVLRQARSGKVPALGQSVRLTLDPDQVHLFDVSSEQRIE
;
A
#
# COMPACT_ATOMS: atom_id res chain seq x y z
N MET A 1 -22.20 -3.77 -10.05
CA MET A 1 -21.06 -3.26 -9.31
C MET A 1 -20.69 -1.93 -9.90
N ALA A 2 -19.82 -1.14 -9.27
CA ALA A 2 -19.66 0.23 -9.74
C ALA A 2 -18.18 0.63 -9.78
N ALA A 3 -17.72 1.13 -10.92
CA ALA A 3 -16.42 1.79 -11.02
C ALA A 3 -16.40 3.09 -10.21
N VAL A 4 -15.22 3.47 -9.69
CA VAL A 4 -14.98 4.77 -9.05
C VAL A 4 -13.96 5.54 -9.87
N GLU A 5 -14.31 6.74 -10.30
CA GLU A 5 -13.45 7.56 -11.17
C GLU A 5 -13.20 8.92 -10.52
N PHE A 6 -11.93 9.31 -10.47
CA PHE A 6 -11.48 10.65 -10.10
C PHE A 6 -10.88 11.31 -11.34
N GLN A 7 -11.33 12.53 -11.64
CA GLN A 7 -10.85 13.35 -12.76
C GLN A 7 -10.39 14.71 -12.22
N ASN A 8 -9.08 14.89 -12.13
CA ASN A 8 -8.39 16.09 -11.65
C ASN A 8 -8.94 16.58 -10.30
N VAL A 9 -9.22 15.65 -9.38
CA VAL A 9 -9.88 15.97 -8.11
C VAL A 9 -8.91 16.67 -7.16
N GLY A 10 -9.39 17.77 -6.58
CA GLY A 10 -8.78 18.51 -5.49
C GLY A 10 -9.65 18.47 -4.24
N ILE A 11 -9.03 18.36 -3.06
CA ILE A 11 -9.70 18.42 -1.77
C ILE A 11 -8.91 19.34 -0.84
N SER A 12 -9.56 20.39 -0.34
CA SER A 12 -8.97 21.39 0.55
C SER A 12 -9.81 21.60 1.79
N PHE A 13 -9.17 21.90 2.90
CA PHE A 13 -9.81 22.32 4.16
C PHE A 13 -9.34 23.74 4.50
N GLY A 14 -10.21 24.71 4.27
CA GLY A 14 -9.82 26.12 4.29
C GLY A 14 -8.72 26.37 3.23
N GLU A 15 -7.59 26.92 3.65
CA GLU A 15 -6.45 27.22 2.77
C GLU A 15 -5.52 26.01 2.55
N VAL A 16 -5.70 24.91 3.28
CA VAL A 16 -4.83 23.74 3.21
C VAL A 16 -5.32 22.79 2.14
N SER A 17 -4.55 22.65 1.04
CA SER A 17 -4.79 21.64 0.03
C SER A 17 -4.22 20.29 0.51
N VAL A 18 -5.08 19.28 0.63
CA VAL A 18 -4.71 17.91 1.06
C VAL A 18 -4.60 16.97 -0.12
N VAL A 19 -5.47 17.11 -1.11
CA VAL A 19 -5.44 16.36 -2.37
C VAL A 19 -5.43 17.34 -3.53
N ARG A 20 -4.55 17.09 -4.51
CA ARG A 20 -4.40 17.92 -5.70
C ARG A 20 -4.19 17.04 -6.93
N ASP A 21 -4.90 17.39 -8.01
CA ASP A 21 -4.77 16.77 -9.33
C ASP A 21 -4.86 15.24 -9.31
N LEU A 22 -5.75 14.69 -8.45
CA LEU A 22 -5.95 13.25 -8.39
C LEU A 22 -6.77 12.78 -9.59
N SER A 23 -6.15 11.99 -10.44
CA SER A 23 -6.82 11.25 -11.51
C SER A 23 -6.53 9.77 -11.33
N LEU A 24 -7.58 9.00 -11.03
CA LEU A 24 -7.50 7.59 -10.66
C LEU A 24 -8.81 6.90 -11.04
N THR A 25 -8.73 5.70 -11.60
CA THR A 25 -9.91 4.88 -11.88
C THR A 25 -9.77 3.54 -11.17
N VAL A 26 -10.78 3.21 -10.37
CA VAL A 26 -11.02 1.86 -9.84
C VAL A 26 -12.03 1.21 -10.77
N ALA A 27 -11.64 0.18 -11.49
CA ALA A 27 -12.53 -0.51 -12.41
C ALA A 27 -13.64 -1.27 -11.66
N ASP A 28 -14.68 -1.64 -12.36
CA ASP A 28 -15.74 -2.49 -11.79
C ASP A 28 -15.17 -3.83 -11.34
N GLY A 29 -15.41 -4.18 -10.07
CA GLY A 29 -14.88 -5.40 -9.45
C GLY A 29 -13.39 -5.37 -9.09
N GLU A 30 -12.68 -4.26 -9.26
CA GLU A 30 -11.26 -4.13 -8.95
C GLU A 30 -11.01 -3.83 -7.47
N PHE A 31 -9.93 -4.41 -6.92
CA PHE A 31 -9.44 -4.13 -5.58
C PHE A 31 -8.24 -3.18 -5.65
N VAL A 32 -8.45 -1.91 -5.35
CA VAL A 32 -7.39 -0.89 -5.34
C VAL A 32 -6.96 -0.56 -3.92
N VAL A 33 -5.65 -0.58 -3.67
CA VAL A 33 -5.05 -0.19 -2.39
C VAL A 33 -4.41 1.18 -2.51
N LEU A 34 -4.81 2.12 -1.64
CA LEU A 34 -4.18 3.42 -1.48
C LEU A 34 -3.11 3.32 -0.39
N VAL A 35 -1.85 3.54 -0.74
CA VAL A 35 -0.72 3.45 0.18
C VAL A 35 0.12 4.73 0.13
N GLY A 36 0.76 5.07 1.25
CA GLY A 36 1.61 6.26 1.33
C GLY A 36 1.88 6.65 2.78
N PRO A 37 2.80 7.57 3.04
CA PRO A 37 3.11 8.06 4.37
C PRO A 37 1.92 8.78 5.00
N SER A 38 2.02 9.05 6.32
CA SER A 38 1.01 9.84 7.03
C SER A 38 0.86 11.24 6.41
N GLY A 39 -0.36 11.74 6.34
CA GLY A 39 -0.65 13.07 5.79
C GLY A 39 -0.71 13.16 4.25
N CYS A 40 -0.56 12.07 3.49
CA CYS A 40 -0.64 12.11 2.03
C CYS A 40 -2.08 12.10 1.45
N GLY A 41 -3.11 12.13 2.31
CA GLY A 41 -4.51 12.28 1.88
C GLY A 41 -5.30 10.99 1.69
N LYS A 42 -4.78 9.79 2.01
CA LYS A 42 -5.47 8.48 1.82
C LYS A 42 -6.88 8.45 2.40
N SER A 43 -7.02 8.66 3.70
CA SER A 43 -8.34 8.66 4.37
C SER A 43 -9.24 9.81 3.88
N THR A 44 -8.65 10.94 3.43
CA THR A 44 -9.40 12.04 2.82
C THR A 44 -9.99 11.63 1.48
N ILE A 45 -9.21 10.98 0.61
CA ILE A 45 -9.69 10.41 -0.65
C ILE A 45 -10.80 9.38 -0.39
N LEU A 46 -10.57 8.45 0.56
CA LEU A 46 -11.59 7.46 0.90
C LEU A 46 -12.89 8.09 1.40
N ARG A 47 -12.77 9.11 2.28
CA ARG A 47 -13.93 9.85 2.81
C ARG A 47 -14.65 10.67 1.74
N SER A 48 -13.95 11.14 0.70
CA SER A 48 -14.60 11.82 -0.41
C SER A 48 -15.47 10.88 -1.23
N ILE A 49 -15.06 9.61 -1.43
CA ILE A 49 -15.93 8.59 -2.05
C ILE A 49 -17.19 8.38 -1.18
N ALA A 50 -17.00 8.34 0.14
CA ALA A 50 -18.12 8.17 1.08
C ALA A 50 -19.04 9.41 1.19
N GLY A 51 -18.66 10.57 0.63
CA GLY A 51 -19.37 11.82 0.80
C GLY A 51 -19.17 12.51 2.15
N LEU A 52 -18.14 12.06 2.90
CA LEU A 52 -17.78 12.59 4.21
C LEU A 52 -16.71 13.70 4.13
N ALA A 53 -16.13 13.91 2.96
CA ALA A 53 -15.23 15.01 2.65
C ALA A 53 -15.66 15.64 1.31
N ALA A 54 -15.84 16.94 1.30
CA ALA A 54 -16.24 17.68 0.11
C ALA A 54 -15.11 17.76 -0.91
N ILE A 55 -15.42 17.62 -2.18
CA ILE A 55 -14.51 17.80 -3.31
C ILE A 55 -14.48 19.30 -3.66
N SER A 56 -13.28 19.88 -3.70
CA SER A 56 -13.09 21.31 -3.97
C SER A 56 -12.89 21.63 -5.45
N ALA A 57 -12.41 20.65 -6.23
CA ALA A 57 -12.16 20.78 -7.68
C ALA A 57 -12.25 19.42 -8.36
N GLY A 58 -12.50 19.39 -9.66
CA GLY A 58 -12.60 18.17 -10.44
C GLY A 58 -13.90 17.41 -10.21
N ASP A 59 -14.00 16.22 -10.76
CA ASP A 59 -15.18 15.35 -10.69
C ASP A 59 -14.86 13.97 -10.12
N MET A 60 -15.71 13.46 -9.24
CA MET A 60 -15.71 12.09 -8.78
C MET A 60 -17.02 11.42 -9.19
N ARG A 61 -16.90 10.22 -9.75
CA ARG A 61 -18.04 9.42 -10.26
C ARG A 61 -18.07 8.04 -9.63
N ILE A 62 -19.25 7.52 -9.40
CA ILE A 62 -19.50 6.11 -9.02
C ILE A 62 -20.50 5.56 -10.03
N GLY A 63 -20.11 4.47 -10.72
CA GLY A 63 -20.94 3.89 -11.77
C GLY A 63 -21.32 4.89 -12.88
N GLY A 64 -20.41 5.80 -13.26
CA GLY A 64 -20.60 6.84 -14.25
C GLY A 64 -21.39 8.07 -13.75
N THR A 65 -22.04 8.01 -12.58
CA THR A 65 -22.80 9.13 -12.01
C THR A 65 -21.90 10.03 -11.18
N ARG A 66 -21.95 11.34 -11.44
CA ARG A 66 -21.21 12.36 -10.66
C ARG A 66 -21.74 12.42 -9.22
N MET A 67 -20.82 12.31 -8.24
CA MET A 67 -21.16 12.19 -6.82
C MET A 67 -20.67 13.34 -5.95
N ASN A 68 -20.07 14.39 -6.51
CA ASN A 68 -19.49 15.48 -5.70
C ASN A 68 -20.44 16.02 -4.63
N ASP A 69 -21.70 16.25 -5.01
CA ASP A 69 -22.72 16.91 -4.19
C ASP A 69 -23.79 15.90 -3.66
N ALA A 70 -23.62 14.59 -3.97
CA ALA A 70 -24.59 13.57 -3.58
C ALA A 70 -24.51 13.28 -2.06
N ASP A 71 -25.66 13.09 -1.44
CA ASP A 71 -25.76 12.69 -0.03
C ASP A 71 -25.06 11.34 0.20
N PRO A 72 -24.28 11.18 1.28
CA PRO A 72 -23.62 9.89 1.63
C PRO A 72 -24.58 8.71 1.66
N ALA A 73 -25.84 8.90 2.04
CA ALA A 73 -26.83 7.84 2.11
C ALA A 73 -27.22 7.28 0.74
N THR A 74 -27.04 8.03 -0.35
CA THR A 74 -27.44 7.68 -1.72
C THR A 74 -26.32 7.02 -2.54
N ARG A 75 -25.08 6.96 -2.02
CA ARG A 75 -23.88 6.58 -2.77
C ARG A 75 -23.66 5.08 -2.89
N ASP A 76 -24.57 4.24 -2.64
CA ASP A 76 -24.45 2.75 -2.74
C ASP A 76 -23.08 2.19 -2.35
N ILE A 77 -22.54 2.64 -1.22
CA ILE A 77 -21.26 2.26 -0.66
C ILE A 77 -21.41 1.63 0.74
N ALA A 78 -20.44 0.84 1.15
CA ALA A 78 -20.26 0.45 2.55
C ALA A 78 -18.84 0.77 3.01
N MET A 79 -18.72 1.40 4.18
CA MET A 79 -17.43 1.80 4.76
C MET A 79 -17.16 1.06 6.05
N VAL A 80 -15.96 0.48 6.15
CA VAL A 80 -15.38 -0.10 7.36
C VAL A 80 -14.33 0.89 7.87
N PHE A 81 -14.59 1.46 9.05
CA PHE A 81 -13.71 2.42 9.70
C PHE A 81 -12.61 1.73 10.50
N GLN A 82 -11.51 2.43 10.72
CA GLN A 82 -10.39 1.99 11.56
C GLN A 82 -10.83 1.61 12.99
N SER A 83 -11.81 2.32 13.57
CA SER A 83 -12.40 2.04 14.87
C SER A 83 -13.52 0.99 14.83
N TYR A 84 -13.78 0.38 13.65
CA TYR A 84 -14.90 -0.53 13.37
C TYR A 84 -16.28 0.14 13.45
N ALA A 85 -16.44 1.26 14.13
CA ALA A 85 -17.68 2.03 14.33
C ALA A 85 -18.89 1.13 14.71
N LEU A 86 -18.68 0.20 15.63
CA LEU A 86 -19.75 -0.66 16.17
C LEU A 86 -20.55 0.10 17.22
N PHE A 87 -21.86 -0.11 17.25
CA PHE A 87 -22.74 0.44 18.27
C PHE A 87 -22.52 -0.32 19.60
N PRO A 88 -21.91 0.30 20.63
CA PRO A 88 -21.46 -0.43 21.84
C PRO A 88 -22.61 -0.96 22.68
N HIS A 89 -23.78 -0.34 22.61
CA HIS A 89 -24.99 -0.72 23.35
C HIS A 89 -25.81 -1.83 22.66
N MET A 90 -25.51 -2.14 21.39
CA MET A 90 -26.18 -3.19 20.61
C MET A 90 -25.39 -4.49 20.67
N THR A 91 -26.11 -5.63 20.57
CA THR A 91 -25.49 -6.95 20.38
C THR A 91 -24.88 -7.07 18.96
N VAL A 92 -24.10 -8.13 18.71
CA VAL A 92 -23.59 -8.45 17.36
C VAL A 92 -24.75 -8.58 16.37
N ALA A 93 -25.79 -9.36 16.71
CA ALA A 93 -26.96 -9.52 15.85
C ALA A 93 -27.63 -8.18 15.53
N GLN A 94 -27.75 -7.28 16.50
CA GLN A 94 -28.34 -5.96 16.32
C GLN A 94 -27.45 -5.06 15.46
N ASN A 95 -26.12 -5.09 15.64
CA ASN A 95 -25.16 -4.37 14.82
C ASN A 95 -25.26 -4.80 13.35
N LEU A 96 -25.30 -6.11 13.09
CA LEU A 96 -25.43 -6.68 11.75
C LEU A 96 -26.75 -6.29 11.10
N GLY A 97 -27.86 -6.46 11.81
CA GLY A 97 -29.20 -6.21 11.30
C GLY A 97 -29.61 -4.75 11.22
N PHE A 98 -28.80 -3.82 11.76
CA PHE A 98 -29.18 -2.40 11.90
C PHE A 98 -29.54 -1.76 10.56
N GLY A 99 -28.70 -1.91 9.55
CA GLY A 99 -28.93 -1.33 8.23
C GLY A 99 -30.17 -1.90 7.53
N LEU A 100 -30.44 -3.21 7.70
CA LEU A 100 -31.62 -3.87 7.16
C LEU A 100 -32.89 -3.38 7.85
N LYS A 101 -32.82 -3.15 9.17
CA LYS A 101 -33.95 -2.60 9.96
C LYS A 101 -34.32 -1.18 9.50
N ILE A 102 -33.34 -0.32 9.21
CA ILE A 102 -33.59 1.03 8.71
C ILE A 102 -34.27 0.98 7.34
N ARG A 103 -33.91 0.01 6.49
CA ARG A 103 -34.57 -0.23 5.19
C ARG A 103 -35.97 -0.81 5.29
N GLY A 104 -36.47 -1.09 6.51
CA GLY A 104 -37.81 -1.62 6.72
C GLY A 104 -37.98 -3.10 6.43
N GLU A 105 -36.88 -3.88 6.36
CA GLU A 105 -36.97 -5.33 6.11
C GLU A 105 -37.70 -6.06 7.25
N ALA A 106 -38.42 -7.14 6.92
CA ALA A 106 -39.15 -7.94 7.91
C ALA A 106 -38.21 -8.62 8.89
N LYS A 107 -38.61 -8.71 10.17
CA LYS A 107 -37.77 -9.30 11.26
C LYS A 107 -37.26 -10.72 10.93
N ALA A 108 -38.08 -11.56 10.32
CA ALA A 108 -37.68 -12.92 9.92
C ALA A 108 -36.58 -12.91 8.85
N THR A 109 -36.69 -12.01 7.85
CA THR A 109 -35.68 -11.82 6.80
C THR A 109 -34.36 -11.30 7.39
N ILE A 110 -34.43 -10.34 8.31
CA ILE A 110 -33.25 -9.81 9.01
C ILE A 110 -32.55 -10.93 9.78
N ALA A 111 -33.30 -11.73 10.54
CA ALA A 111 -32.74 -12.83 11.32
C ALA A 111 -32.03 -13.87 10.43
N ALA A 112 -32.63 -14.26 9.31
CA ALA A 112 -32.03 -15.20 8.37
C ALA A 112 -30.72 -14.64 7.74
N LYS A 113 -30.74 -13.40 7.22
CA LYS A 113 -29.57 -12.74 6.65
C LYS A 113 -28.43 -12.53 7.66
N VAL A 114 -28.78 -12.17 8.91
CA VAL A 114 -27.80 -12.02 9.99
C VAL A 114 -27.16 -13.34 10.34
N ALA A 115 -27.93 -14.44 10.42
CA ALA A 115 -27.39 -15.78 10.70
C ALA A 115 -26.44 -16.25 9.58
N GLU A 116 -26.81 -16.04 8.32
CA GLU A 116 -25.99 -16.35 7.15
C GLU A 116 -24.66 -15.55 7.17
N ALA A 117 -24.73 -14.23 7.34
CA ALA A 117 -23.55 -13.38 7.39
C ALA A 117 -22.63 -13.71 8.60
N ALA A 118 -23.22 -14.02 9.76
CA ALA A 118 -22.45 -14.43 10.92
C ALA A 118 -21.74 -15.76 10.70
N ALA A 119 -22.39 -16.73 10.04
CA ALA A 119 -21.77 -18.00 9.66
C ALA A 119 -20.58 -17.80 8.71
N THR A 120 -20.72 -16.92 7.69
CA THR A 120 -19.67 -16.61 6.73
C THR A 120 -18.39 -16.10 7.39
N VAL A 121 -18.50 -15.31 8.48
CA VAL A 121 -17.36 -14.74 9.18
C VAL A 121 -17.03 -15.45 10.52
N GLY A 122 -17.62 -16.61 10.79
CA GLY A 122 -17.37 -17.42 11.99
C GLY A 122 -17.78 -16.73 13.29
N LEU A 123 -18.95 -16.07 13.31
CA LEU A 123 -19.48 -15.34 14.48
C LEU A 123 -20.83 -15.88 15.01
N SER A 124 -21.29 -17.05 14.55
CA SER A 124 -22.58 -17.63 14.92
C SER A 124 -22.80 -17.70 16.43
N ASP A 125 -21.79 -18.16 17.19
CA ASP A 125 -21.83 -18.30 18.65
C ASP A 125 -21.74 -16.96 19.40
N HIS A 126 -21.50 -15.86 18.68
CA HIS A 126 -21.26 -14.54 19.29
C HIS A 126 -22.40 -13.54 19.05
N LEU A 127 -23.47 -13.94 18.37
CA LEU A 127 -24.57 -13.06 17.99
C LEU A 127 -25.24 -12.33 19.18
N HIS A 128 -25.27 -12.94 20.36
CA HIS A 128 -25.83 -12.37 21.57
C HIS A 128 -24.89 -11.43 22.34
N LYS A 129 -23.58 -11.45 22.04
CA LYS A 129 -22.57 -10.63 22.73
C LYS A 129 -22.63 -9.17 22.29
N ARG A 130 -22.16 -8.27 23.16
CA ARG A 130 -21.90 -6.86 22.83
C ARG A 130 -20.44 -6.65 22.39
N PRO A 131 -20.12 -5.59 21.63
CA PRO A 131 -18.77 -5.33 21.16
C PRO A 131 -17.67 -5.33 22.22
N GLY A 132 -17.98 -4.87 23.45
CA GLY A 132 -17.03 -4.87 24.56
C GLY A 132 -16.61 -6.26 25.05
N ALA A 133 -17.39 -7.30 24.75
CA ALA A 133 -17.09 -8.70 25.10
C ALA A 133 -16.42 -9.48 23.96
N LEU A 134 -15.96 -8.78 22.90
CA LEU A 134 -15.33 -9.37 21.72
C LEU A 134 -13.83 -9.03 21.67
N SER A 135 -13.04 -9.92 21.09
CA SER A 135 -11.65 -9.62 20.72
C SER A 135 -11.59 -8.58 19.56
N GLY A 136 -10.40 -8.01 19.31
CA GLY A 136 -10.20 -7.09 18.20
C GLY A 136 -10.60 -7.68 16.84
N GLY A 137 -10.15 -8.90 16.54
CA GLY A 137 -10.50 -9.61 15.32
C GLY A 137 -11.98 -9.96 15.22
N GLN A 138 -12.66 -10.28 16.33
CA GLN A 138 -14.10 -10.48 16.34
C GLN A 138 -14.87 -9.20 16.04
N ARG A 139 -14.46 -8.06 16.63
CA ARG A 139 -15.08 -6.76 16.32
C ARG A 139 -14.93 -6.40 14.83
N GLN A 140 -13.76 -6.65 14.25
CA GLN A 140 -13.53 -6.43 12.84
C GLN A 140 -14.42 -7.30 11.96
N ARG A 141 -14.54 -8.60 12.27
CA ARG A 141 -15.45 -9.51 11.54
C ARG A 141 -16.91 -9.05 11.63
N VAL A 142 -17.34 -8.50 12.76
CA VAL A 142 -18.68 -7.87 12.85
C VAL A 142 -18.80 -6.68 11.91
N ALA A 143 -17.79 -5.80 11.83
CA ALA A 143 -17.82 -4.65 10.92
C ALA A 143 -17.85 -5.08 9.45
N LEU A 144 -17.06 -6.11 9.08
CA LEU A 144 -17.05 -6.69 7.76
C LEU A 144 -18.42 -7.31 7.41
N ALA A 145 -18.98 -8.16 8.28
CA ALA A 145 -20.30 -8.77 8.07
C ALA A 145 -21.42 -7.72 7.94
N ARG A 146 -21.35 -6.61 8.71
CA ARG A 146 -22.25 -5.48 8.58
C ARG A 146 -22.17 -4.80 7.21
N ALA A 147 -20.95 -4.66 6.66
CA ALA A 147 -20.72 -4.13 5.32
C ALA A 147 -21.29 -5.08 4.24
N ILE A 148 -21.03 -6.39 4.37
CA ILE A 148 -21.53 -7.44 3.46
C ILE A 148 -23.06 -7.41 3.34
N LEU A 149 -23.75 -7.32 4.47
CA LEU A 149 -25.22 -7.30 4.50
C LEU A 149 -25.84 -6.12 3.77
N ARG A 150 -25.07 -5.06 3.56
CA ARG A 150 -25.52 -3.89 2.81
C ARG A 150 -25.54 -4.13 1.29
N ARG A 151 -24.76 -5.09 0.78
CA ARG A 151 -24.56 -5.39 -0.65
C ARG A 151 -24.29 -4.14 -1.49
N PRO A 152 -23.26 -3.37 -1.15
CA PRO A 152 -22.96 -2.12 -1.83
C PRO A 152 -22.31 -2.38 -3.19
N GLY A 153 -22.36 -1.39 -4.09
CA GLY A 153 -21.59 -1.38 -5.33
C GLY A 153 -20.08 -1.19 -5.10
N VAL A 154 -19.68 -0.49 -4.01
CA VAL A 154 -18.28 -0.23 -3.65
C VAL A 154 -18.06 -0.42 -2.15
N PHE A 155 -17.01 -1.17 -1.78
CA PHE A 155 -16.52 -1.28 -0.40
C PHE A 155 -15.35 -0.33 -0.14
N LEU A 156 -15.39 0.35 0.99
CA LEU A 156 -14.36 1.28 1.45
C LEU A 156 -13.79 0.80 2.78
N PHE A 157 -12.46 0.68 2.86
CA PHE A 157 -11.75 0.23 4.06
C PHE A 157 -10.72 1.28 4.52
N ASP A 158 -10.94 1.89 5.69
CA ASP A 158 -10.02 2.88 6.29
C ASP A 158 -9.15 2.21 7.36
N GLU A 159 -7.97 1.73 6.99
CA GLU A 159 -6.99 1.03 7.84
C GLU A 159 -7.59 -0.05 8.76
N PRO A 160 -8.38 -1.00 8.23
CA PRO A 160 -9.16 -1.90 9.09
C PRO A 160 -8.30 -2.88 9.90
N LEU A 161 -7.05 -3.15 9.51
CA LEU A 161 -6.16 -4.12 10.16
C LEU A 161 -5.15 -3.49 11.13
N SER A 162 -5.10 -2.16 11.24
CA SER A 162 -4.08 -1.43 12.03
C SER A 162 -4.06 -1.78 13.52
N ASN A 163 -5.20 -2.16 14.09
CA ASN A 163 -5.35 -2.46 15.52
C ASN A 163 -5.25 -3.96 15.86
N LEU A 164 -4.76 -4.79 14.94
CA LEU A 164 -4.59 -6.24 15.12
C LEU A 164 -3.12 -6.60 15.32
N ASP A 165 -2.88 -7.67 16.06
CA ASP A 165 -1.57 -8.30 16.12
C ASP A 165 -1.19 -8.99 14.80
N ALA A 166 0.08 -9.38 14.64
CA ALA A 166 0.62 -9.87 13.38
C ALA A 166 -0.03 -11.18 12.88
N GLU A 167 -0.37 -12.10 13.77
CA GLU A 167 -0.98 -13.38 13.42
C GLU A 167 -2.41 -13.16 12.89
N PHE A 168 -3.24 -12.43 13.65
CA PHE A 168 -4.60 -12.10 13.22
C PHE A 168 -4.62 -11.25 11.96
N ARG A 169 -3.67 -10.31 11.79
CA ARG A 169 -3.56 -9.50 10.57
C ARG A 169 -3.35 -10.38 9.33
N THR A 170 -2.48 -11.39 9.42
CA THR A 170 -2.24 -12.33 8.31
C THR A 170 -3.49 -13.12 7.95
N ALA A 171 -4.21 -13.66 8.93
CA ALA A 171 -5.46 -14.37 8.71
C ALA A 171 -6.54 -13.47 8.08
N MET A 172 -6.67 -12.23 8.57
CA MET A 172 -7.68 -11.28 8.11
C MET A 172 -7.41 -10.76 6.69
N ARG A 173 -6.13 -10.58 6.28
CA ARG A 173 -5.78 -10.26 4.88
C ARG A 173 -6.32 -11.34 3.93
N ALA A 174 -6.05 -12.61 4.23
CA ALA A 174 -6.56 -13.72 3.43
C ALA A 174 -8.10 -13.76 3.39
N GLU A 175 -8.76 -13.39 4.47
CA GLU A 175 -10.22 -13.35 4.57
C GLU A 175 -10.83 -12.23 3.71
N ILE A 176 -10.25 -11.02 3.74
CA ILE A 176 -10.68 -9.89 2.90
C ILE A 176 -10.48 -10.21 1.41
N VAL A 177 -9.34 -10.80 1.02
CA VAL A 177 -9.08 -11.20 -0.37
C VAL A 177 -10.08 -12.27 -0.83
N ARG A 178 -10.35 -13.29 -0.01
CA ARG A 178 -11.38 -14.30 -0.32
C ARG A 178 -12.77 -13.67 -0.46
N PHE A 179 -13.09 -12.75 0.43
CA PHE A 179 -14.34 -11.99 0.38
C PHE A 179 -14.45 -11.20 -0.93
N HIS A 180 -13.43 -10.44 -1.30
CA HIS A 180 -13.40 -9.71 -2.57
C HIS A 180 -13.69 -10.64 -3.76
N ARG A 181 -12.96 -11.75 -3.87
CA ARG A 181 -13.14 -12.74 -4.95
C ARG A 181 -14.53 -13.34 -4.99
N SER A 182 -15.17 -13.54 -3.83
CA SER A 182 -16.52 -14.12 -3.75
C SER A 182 -17.64 -13.16 -4.12
N GLN A 183 -17.45 -11.85 -3.87
CA GLN A 183 -18.45 -10.83 -4.14
C GLN A 183 -18.26 -10.19 -5.52
N GLY A 184 -17.02 -10.12 -6.03
CA GLY A 184 -16.64 -9.40 -7.24
C GLY A 184 -16.91 -7.89 -7.16
N ALA A 185 -17.09 -7.31 -5.96
CA ALA A 185 -17.39 -5.90 -5.76
C ALA A 185 -16.14 -5.05 -5.82
N SER A 186 -16.27 -3.82 -6.31
CA SER A 186 -15.17 -2.86 -6.29
C SER A 186 -14.76 -2.53 -4.86
N MET A 187 -13.45 -2.51 -4.59
CA MET A 187 -12.91 -2.23 -3.25
C MET A 187 -11.85 -1.14 -3.30
N VAL A 188 -11.95 -0.18 -2.37
CA VAL A 188 -10.91 0.80 -2.11
C VAL A 188 -10.43 0.63 -0.67
N TYR A 189 -9.16 0.31 -0.51
CA TYR A 189 -8.54 -0.03 0.76
C TYR A 189 -7.42 0.94 1.08
N VAL A 190 -7.45 1.53 2.26
CA VAL A 190 -6.39 2.42 2.76
C VAL A 190 -5.52 1.66 3.76
N THR A 191 -4.22 1.73 3.58
CA THR A 191 -3.25 1.20 4.55
C THR A 191 -1.96 2.01 4.56
N HIS A 192 -1.19 1.88 5.63
CA HIS A 192 0.20 2.28 5.70
C HIS A 192 1.15 1.06 5.66
N ASP A 193 0.61 -0.16 5.67
CA ASP A 193 1.37 -1.41 5.60
C ASP A 193 1.60 -1.81 4.14
N GLN A 194 2.88 -1.83 3.74
CA GLN A 194 3.27 -2.18 2.38
C GLN A 194 2.99 -3.65 2.05
N THR A 195 3.05 -4.54 3.05
CA THR A 195 2.75 -5.96 2.85
C THR A 195 1.27 -6.14 2.50
N GLU A 196 0.37 -5.38 3.15
CA GLU A 196 -1.05 -5.37 2.79
C GLU A 196 -1.24 -4.91 1.35
N ALA A 197 -0.61 -3.79 0.97
CA ALA A 197 -0.72 -3.26 -0.39
C ALA A 197 -0.23 -4.27 -1.44
N MET A 198 0.93 -4.88 -1.22
CA MET A 198 1.55 -5.82 -2.16
C MET A 198 0.82 -7.16 -2.29
N THR A 199 0.06 -7.57 -1.24
CA THR A 199 -0.53 -8.92 -1.20
C THR A 199 -2.04 -8.96 -1.41
N MET A 200 -2.73 -7.83 -1.33
CA MET A 200 -4.21 -7.80 -1.36
C MET A 200 -4.78 -7.14 -2.61
N GLY A 201 -4.16 -6.05 -3.10
CA GLY A 201 -4.69 -5.27 -4.20
C GLY A 201 -4.40 -5.85 -5.58
N ASP A 202 -5.36 -5.71 -6.48
CA ASP A 202 -5.11 -5.89 -7.91
C ASP A 202 -4.23 -4.75 -8.44
N ARG A 203 -4.44 -3.53 -7.93
CA ARG A 203 -3.60 -2.35 -8.19
C ARG A 203 -3.34 -1.55 -6.93
N ILE A 204 -2.23 -0.81 -6.97
CA ILE A 204 -1.76 0.05 -5.88
C ILE A 204 -1.66 1.48 -6.39
N ALA A 205 -2.24 2.42 -5.64
CA ALA A 205 -2.00 3.85 -5.81
C ALA A 205 -1.03 4.33 -4.72
N VAL A 206 0.19 4.63 -5.12
CA VAL A 206 1.22 5.19 -4.22
C VAL A 206 1.06 6.70 -4.14
N LEU A 207 0.82 7.20 -2.94
CA LEU A 207 0.51 8.60 -2.67
C LEU A 207 1.62 9.29 -1.87
N ALA A 208 1.97 10.51 -2.27
CA ALA A 208 2.90 11.39 -1.54
C ALA A 208 2.18 12.58 -0.91
N PRO A 209 2.68 13.12 0.23
CA PRO A 209 2.13 14.34 0.81
C PRO A 209 2.55 15.57 -0.01
N LEU A 210 1.62 16.50 -0.26
CA LEU A 210 1.90 17.76 -0.95
C LEU A 210 2.89 18.64 -0.17
N ALA A 211 2.89 18.55 1.17
CA ALA A 211 3.82 19.27 2.04
C ALA A 211 5.31 18.93 1.77
N ALA A 212 5.59 17.80 1.12
CA ALA A 212 6.94 17.42 0.70
C ALA A 212 7.37 18.07 -0.65
N GLY A 213 6.59 19.01 -1.18
CA GLY A 213 6.90 19.73 -2.42
C GLY A 213 6.41 19.06 -3.70
N HIS A 214 5.68 17.94 -3.61
CA HIS A 214 5.10 17.29 -4.77
C HIS A 214 3.96 18.11 -5.38
N LYS A 215 3.87 18.11 -6.73
CA LYS A 215 2.83 18.85 -7.46
C LYS A 215 1.46 18.19 -7.34
N ALA A 216 1.40 16.87 -7.28
CA ALA A 216 0.22 16.04 -7.11
C ALA A 216 0.47 14.95 -6.06
N ASN A 217 -0.60 14.32 -5.54
CA ASN A 217 -0.43 13.25 -4.56
C ASN A 217 -0.10 11.90 -5.20
N LEU A 218 -0.65 11.58 -6.37
CA LEU A 218 -0.46 10.30 -7.02
C LEU A 218 0.93 10.23 -7.67
N MET A 219 1.78 9.36 -7.13
CA MET A 219 3.15 9.15 -7.62
C MET A 219 3.24 8.01 -8.62
N GLN A 220 2.46 6.94 -8.41
CA GLN A 220 2.34 5.81 -9.35
C GLN A 220 1.03 5.08 -9.10
N TYR A 221 0.43 4.57 -10.17
CA TYR A 221 -0.71 3.68 -10.13
C TYR A 221 -0.44 2.48 -11.03
N GLY A 222 -0.38 1.29 -10.47
CA GLY A 222 -0.02 0.08 -11.22
C GLY A 222 -0.30 -1.19 -10.41
N THR A 223 -0.03 -2.35 -11.01
CA THR A 223 -0.03 -3.62 -10.30
C THR A 223 1.06 -3.65 -9.21
N PRO A 224 0.96 -4.52 -8.20
CA PRO A 224 2.03 -4.70 -7.21
C PRO A 224 3.40 -4.95 -7.85
N ASP A 225 3.44 -5.78 -8.89
CA ASP A 225 4.66 -6.09 -9.62
C ASP A 225 5.26 -4.86 -10.31
N GLU A 226 4.45 -4.07 -11.01
CA GLU A 226 4.89 -2.82 -11.66
C GLU A 226 5.45 -1.81 -10.65
N VAL A 227 4.75 -1.64 -9.52
CA VAL A 227 5.16 -0.67 -8.49
C VAL A 227 6.47 -1.08 -7.81
N TYR A 228 6.70 -2.39 -7.63
CA TYR A 228 7.92 -2.91 -7.00
C TYR A 228 9.10 -2.95 -7.96
N ASN A 229 8.91 -3.54 -9.15
CA ASN A 229 9.97 -3.82 -10.11
C ASN A 229 10.22 -2.67 -11.11
N ARG A 230 9.24 -1.78 -11.30
CA ARG A 230 9.34 -0.62 -12.21
C ARG A 230 8.84 0.67 -11.55
N PRO A 231 9.45 1.09 -10.41
CA PRO A 231 9.05 2.32 -9.74
C PRO A 231 9.21 3.50 -10.69
N ALA A 232 8.16 4.30 -10.86
CA ALA A 232 8.12 5.41 -11.82
C ALA A 232 9.06 6.57 -11.45
N ASN A 233 9.36 6.71 -10.15
CA ASN A 233 10.21 7.77 -9.64
C ASN A 233 10.92 7.33 -8.35
N LEU A 234 11.86 8.17 -7.91
CA LEU A 234 12.68 7.91 -6.73
C LEU A 234 11.87 7.83 -5.42
N PHE A 235 10.77 8.60 -5.33
CA PHE A 235 9.88 8.52 -4.17
C PHE A 235 9.28 7.11 -4.03
N VAL A 236 8.70 6.57 -5.09
CA VAL A 236 8.11 5.21 -5.10
C VAL A 236 9.18 4.17 -4.81
N ALA A 237 10.36 4.28 -5.43
CA ALA A 237 11.49 3.37 -5.24
C ALA A 237 11.93 3.28 -3.77
N ARG A 238 12.00 4.44 -3.08
CA ARG A 238 12.36 4.53 -1.66
C ARG A 238 11.23 4.16 -0.71
N PHE A 239 9.98 4.40 -1.13
CA PHE A 239 8.82 4.14 -0.28
C PHE A 239 8.46 2.66 -0.26
N ILE A 240 8.50 1.97 -1.41
CA ILE A 240 8.10 0.56 -1.54
C ILE A 240 9.30 -0.36 -1.33
N GLY A 241 9.14 -1.30 -0.40
CA GLY A 241 10.14 -2.32 -0.04
C GLY A 241 10.69 -2.16 1.38
N THR A 242 10.95 -3.29 2.03
CA THR A 242 11.54 -3.38 3.36
C THR A 242 12.61 -4.47 3.35
N PRO A 243 13.90 -4.12 3.54
CA PRO A 243 14.46 -2.76 3.69
C PRO A 243 14.25 -1.88 2.46
N ARG A 244 14.47 -0.56 2.64
CA ARG A 244 14.35 0.41 1.53
C ARG A 244 15.41 0.14 0.45
N MET A 245 15.11 0.54 -0.78
CA MET A 245 16.07 0.52 -1.89
C MET A 245 17.33 1.30 -1.55
N ASN A 246 18.51 0.73 -1.80
CA ASN A 246 19.77 1.46 -1.81
C ASN A 246 19.75 2.49 -2.92
N VAL A 247 20.13 3.72 -2.63
CA VAL A 247 20.10 4.83 -3.59
C VAL A 247 21.42 5.60 -3.51
N VAL A 248 22.11 5.70 -4.64
CA VAL A 248 23.42 6.38 -4.74
C VAL A 248 23.45 7.26 -5.98
N THR A 249 23.92 8.49 -5.86
CA THR A 249 24.11 9.38 -7.02
C THR A 249 25.56 9.29 -7.50
N LEU A 250 25.73 8.91 -8.77
CA LEU A 250 27.01 8.65 -9.38
C LEU A 250 27.25 9.57 -10.59
N PRO A 251 28.49 10.00 -10.84
CA PRO A 251 28.87 10.72 -12.06
C PRO A 251 28.78 9.78 -13.27
N VAL A 252 28.42 10.33 -14.43
CA VAL A 252 28.42 9.61 -15.71
C VAL A 252 29.71 9.93 -16.46
N GLU A 253 30.46 8.90 -16.81
CA GLU A 253 31.71 9.01 -17.55
C GLU A 253 31.68 8.09 -18.77
N GLY A 254 31.76 8.67 -19.95
CA GLY A 254 31.73 7.89 -21.22
C GLY A 254 30.46 7.07 -21.46
N GLY A 255 29.30 7.53 -20.95
CA GLY A 255 28.03 6.83 -21.05
C GLY A 255 27.85 5.68 -20.05
N ALA A 256 28.68 5.62 -19.02
CA ALA A 256 28.62 4.61 -17.96
C ALA A 256 28.73 5.23 -16.58
N ILE A 257 28.31 4.51 -15.54
CA ILE A 257 28.55 4.82 -14.12
C ILE A 257 29.40 3.74 -13.50
N ARG A 258 30.10 4.08 -12.42
CA ARG A 258 30.95 3.15 -11.68
C ARG A 258 30.43 2.88 -10.27
N PHE A 259 30.26 1.61 -9.95
CA PHE A 259 30.01 1.11 -8.60
C PHE A 259 31.24 0.36 -8.09
N GLY A 260 32.15 1.07 -7.41
CA GLY A 260 33.50 0.57 -7.16
C GLY A 260 34.23 0.28 -8.48
N SER A 261 34.70 -0.94 -8.67
CA SER A 261 35.32 -1.38 -9.92
C SER A 261 34.36 -1.89 -11.00
N GLN A 262 33.06 -2.05 -10.67
CA GLN A 262 32.03 -2.50 -11.63
C GLN A 262 31.53 -1.30 -12.46
N SER A 263 31.56 -1.45 -13.80
CA SER A 263 31.04 -0.47 -14.75
C SER A 263 29.65 -0.89 -15.24
N ILE A 264 28.71 0.07 -15.24
CA ILE A 264 27.35 -0.14 -15.73
C ILE A 264 27.11 0.83 -16.89
N ILE A 265 26.85 0.26 -18.07
CA ILE A 265 26.53 1.03 -19.28
C ILE A 265 25.10 1.57 -19.14
N LEU A 266 24.92 2.86 -19.39
CA LEU A 266 23.64 3.52 -19.29
C LEU A 266 22.86 3.46 -20.62
N PRO A 267 21.51 3.46 -20.57
CA PRO A 267 20.70 3.69 -21.75
C PRO A 267 20.97 5.10 -22.30
N PRO A 268 20.65 5.36 -23.59
CA PRO A 268 20.98 6.65 -24.25
C PRO A 268 20.49 7.88 -23.50
N ALA A 269 19.31 7.80 -22.87
CA ALA A 269 18.73 8.88 -22.07
C ALA A 269 19.59 9.20 -20.82
N GLY A 270 20.17 8.20 -20.18
CA GLY A 270 21.04 8.35 -19.01
C GLY A 270 22.46 8.76 -19.37
N ALA A 271 22.97 8.29 -20.53
CA ALA A 271 24.33 8.53 -21.00
C ALA A 271 24.64 10.01 -21.25
N CYS A 272 23.65 10.85 -21.54
CA CYS A 272 23.77 12.28 -21.77
C CYS A 272 23.77 13.14 -20.49
N LEU A 273 23.50 12.55 -19.34
CA LEU A 273 23.44 13.26 -18.07
C LEU A 273 24.83 13.39 -17.44
N ALA A 274 25.02 14.43 -16.62
CA ALA A 274 26.27 14.59 -15.85
C ALA A 274 26.33 13.63 -14.67
N LYS A 275 25.18 13.34 -14.08
CA LYS A 275 25.00 12.42 -12.93
C LYS A 275 23.70 11.67 -13.06
N VAL A 276 23.65 10.46 -12.52
CA VAL A 276 22.46 9.59 -12.44
C VAL A 276 22.32 9.06 -11.02
N THR A 277 21.10 8.93 -10.53
CA THR A 277 20.80 8.25 -9.30
C THR A 277 20.55 6.77 -9.59
N LEU A 278 21.43 5.92 -9.08
CA LEU A 278 21.32 4.47 -9.12
C LEU A 278 20.52 3.97 -7.94
N GLY A 279 19.52 3.14 -8.19
CA GLY A 279 18.77 2.39 -7.19
C GLY A 279 19.00 0.88 -7.31
N GLN A 280 19.23 0.21 -6.18
CA GLN A 280 19.38 -1.24 -6.11
C GLN A 280 18.61 -1.79 -4.91
N ARG A 281 17.73 -2.76 -5.13
CA ARG A 281 17.04 -3.45 -4.03
C ARG A 281 18.03 -4.19 -3.15
N PRO A 282 17.84 -4.23 -1.81
CA PRO A 282 18.74 -4.94 -0.88
C PRO A 282 18.94 -6.42 -1.22
N GLU A 283 17.93 -7.10 -1.74
CA GLU A 283 17.97 -8.50 -2.16
C GLU A 283 18.71 -8.75 -3.47
N HIS A 284 18.93 -7.71 -4.26
CA HIS A 284 19.69 -7.77 -5.52
C HIS A 284 21.13 -7.28 -5.38
N LEU A 285 21.49 -6.72 -4.21
CA LEU A 285 22.89 -6.48 -3.85
C LEU A 285 23.52 -7.78 -3.37
N GLN A 286 24.70 -8.13 -3.85
CA GLN A 286 25.35 -9.42 -3.57
C GLN A 286 26.73 -9.25 -2.94
N LEU A 287 27.11 -10.20 -2.09
CA LEU A 287 28.50 -10.33 -1.66
C LEU A 287 29.30 -10.99 -2.78
N ALA A 288 30.34 -10.31 -3.24
CA ALA A 288 31.25 -10.91 -4.21
C ALA A 288 31.99 -12.13 -3.62
N PRO A 289 32.39 -13.11 -4.45
CA PRO A 289 33.23 -14.20 -4.01
C PRO A 289 34.51 -13.70 -3.33
N GLU A 290 35.03 -14.42 -2.32
CA GLU A 290 36.19 -14.01 -1.47
C GLU A 290 37.45 -13.61 -2.26
N ARG A 291 37.60 -14.07 -3.51
CA ARG A 291 38.76 -13.78 -4.38
C ARG A 291 38.44 -12.84 -5.54
N SER A 292 37.24 -12.23 -5.55
CA SER A 292 36.87 -11.31 -6.61
C SER A 292 37.49 -9.92 -6.35
N ASP A 293 38.11 -9.34 -7.36
CA ASP A 293 38.55 -7.94 -7.35
C ASP A 293 37.50 -6.98 -7.86
N THR A 294 36.32 -7.48 -8.27
CA THR A 294 35.22 -6.69 -8.83
C THR A 294 34.26 -6.27 -7.71
N GLY A 295 33.77 -5.03 -7.79
CA GLY A 295 32.73 -4.48 -6.93
C GLY A 295 33.21 -3.35 -6.04
N LEU A 296 32.33 -2.93 -5.12
CA LEU A 296 32.53 -1.87 -4.14
C LEU A 296 32.98 -2.48 -2.80
N THR A 297 34.03 -1.97 -2.21
CA THR A 297 34.47 -2.41 -0.87
C THR A 297 33.60 -1.77 0.20
N GLY A 298 33.17 -2.58 1.16
CA GLY A 298 32.39 -2.13 2.33
C GLY A 298 32.82 -2.85 3.60
N SER A 299 32.61 -2.23 4.75
CA SER A 299 32.81 -2.83 6.07
C SER A 299 31.46 -3.12 6.71
N VAL A 300 31.26 -4.29 7.28
CA VAL A 300 30.01 -4.68 7.95
C VAL A 300 29.85 -3.91 9.26
N GLU A 301 28.86 -3.02 9.32
CA GLU A 301 28.55 -2.23 10.52
C GLU A 301 27.47 -2.85 11.40
N HIS A 302 26.47 -3.48 10.78
CA HIS A 302 25.34 -4.06 11.50
C HIS A 302 24.87 -5.35 10.83
N ILE A 303 24.40 -6.30 11.65
CA ILE A 303 23.86 -7.60 11.20
C ILE A 303 22.55 -7.85 11.93
N GLU A 304 21.44 -7.90 11.19
CA GLU A 304 20.17 -8.39 11.69
C GLU A 304 19.95 -9.83 11.22
N ASN A 305 19.85 -10.75 12.17
CA ASN A 305 19.63 -12.17 11.88
C ASN A 305 18.17 -12.52 12.16
N LEU A 306 17.36 -12.70 11.12
CA LEU A 306 15.95 -13.05 11.19
C LEU A 306 15.68 -14.57 11.15
N GLY A 307 16.73 -15.38 11.32
CA GLY A 307 16.65 -16.84 11.31
C GLY A 307 16.80 -17.44 9.91
N HIS A 308 15.88 -17.19 9.01
CA HIS A 308 15.88 -17.68 7.62
C HIS A 308 16.63 -16.75 6.66
N GLU A 309 16.76 -15.49 7.00
CA GLU A 309 17.47 -14.46 6.23
C GLU A 309 18.28 -13.55 7.15
N MET A 310 19.18 -12.78 6.58
CA MET A 310 19.95 -11.76 7.26
C MET A 310 19.93 -10.45 6.48
N ILE A 311 19.99 -9.35 7.22
CA ILE A 311 20.14 -8.01 6.68
C ILE A 311 21.47 -7.46 7.20
N LEU A 312 22.34 -7.05 6.27
CA LEU A 312 23.63 -6.44 6.57
C LEU A 312 23.60 -4.97 6.22
N THR A 313 23.99 -4.10 7.16
CA THR A 313 24.31 -2.71 6.86
C THR A 313 25.82 -2.58 6.71
N LEU A 314 26.26 -1.98 5.59
CA LEU A 314 27.66 -1.89 5.22
C LEU A 314 28.04 -0.41 5.04
N ALA A 315 29.12 0.01 5.68
CA ALA A 315 29.73 1.29 5.38
C ALA A 315 30.58 1.18 4.12
N THR A 316 30.35 2.08 3.17
CA THR A 316 31.08 2.14 1.90
C THR A 316 31.48 3.59 1.59
N GLU A 317 32.38 3.79 0.63
CA GLU A 317 32.71 5.14 0.13
C GLU A 317 31.53 5.88 -0.50
N LEU A 318 30.48 5.16 -0.92
CA LEU A 318 29.24 5.73 -1.49
C LEU A 318 28.16 5.98 -0.42
N GLY A 319 28.50 5.78 0.86
CA GLY A 319 27.58 5.83 1.99
C GLY A 319 27.11 4.45 2.45
N PRO A 320 26.18 4.38 3.42
CA PRO A 320 25.68 3.11 3.94
C PRO A 320 24.82 2.40 2.91
N LEU A 321 25.09 1.11 2.70
CA LEU A 321 24.30 0.22 1.85
C LEU A 321 23.74 -0.93 2.67
N VAL A 322 22.53 -1.38 2.30
CA VAL A 322 21.84 -2.50 2.94
C VAL A 322 21.77 -3.67 1.97
N LEU A 323 22.21 -4.84 2.43
CA LEU A 323 22.12 -6.08 1.71
C LEU A 323 21.18 -7.03 2.45
N ARG A 324 20.27 -7.69 1.74
CA ARG A 324 19.37 -8.72 2.27
C ARG A 324 19.63 -10.02 1.53
N GLN A 325 19.93 -11.07 2.28
CA GLN A 325 20.17 -12.38 1.68
C GLN A 325 19.64 -13.52 2.54
N ALA A 326 19.34 -14.65 1.90
CA ALA A 326 19.04 -15.88 2.62
C ALA A 326 20.23 -16.29 3.50
N ARG A 327 19.96 -16.83 4.68
CA ARG A 327 21.00 -17.34 5.56
C ARG A 327 21.55 -18.64 5.00
N SER A 328 22.53 -18.54 4.10
CA SER A 328 23.23 -19.66 3.51
C SER A 328 24.74 -19.40 3.57
N GLY A 329 25.50 -20.36 4.07
CA GLY A 329 26.96 -20.29 4.10
C GLY A 329 27.54 -19.43 5.25
N LYS A 330 28.74 -18.88 5.00
CA LYS A 330 29.51 -18.11 5.98
C LYS A 330 28.94 -16.71 6.13
N VAL A 331 28.55 -16.37 7.35
CA VAL A 331 28.08 -15.01 7.71
C VAL A 331 29.30 -14.13 7.92
N PRO A 332 29.40 -12.95 7.27
CA PRO A 332 30.46 -12.01 7.56
C PRO A 332 30.43 -11.56 9.02
N ALA A 333 31.61 -11.31 9.62
CA ALA A 333 31.68 -10.78 10.96
C ALA A 333 31.54 -9.24 10.98
N LEU A 334 31.11 -8.68 12.12
CA LEU A 334 31.17 -7.23 12.34
C LEU A 334 32.59 -6.69 12.12
N GLY A 335 32.70 -5.57 11.41
CA GLY A 335 33.97 -4.97 11.01
C GLY A 335 34.70 -5.69 9.87
N GLN A 336 34.18 -6.81 9.39
CA GLN A 336 34.80 -7.52 8.25
C GLN A 336 34.66 -6.69 6.98
N SER A 337 35.79 -6.54 6.24
CA SER A 337 35.76 -5.98 4.89
C SER A 337 35.23 -7.00 3.90
N VAL A 338 34.24 -6.59 3.11
CA VAL A 338 33.61 -7.42 2.06
C VAL A 338 33.51 -6.62 0.77
N ARG A 339 33.34 -7.32 -0.36
CA ARG A 339 33.06 -6.67 -1.63
C ARG A 339 31.60 -6.88 -2.02
N LEU A 340 30.99 -5.83 -2.58
CA LEU A 340 29.59 -5.78 -3.02
C LEU A 340 29.54 -5.68 -4.53
N THR A 341 28.68 -6.47 -5.16
CA THR A 341 28.39 -6.39 -6.59
C THR A 341 26.91 -6.13 -6.81
N LEU A 342 26.61 -5.39 -7.86
CA LEU A 342 25.26 -5.17 -8.34
C LEU A 342 24.90 -6.26 -9.36
N ASP A 343 23.63 -6.62 -9.39
CA ASP A 343 23.01 -7.31 -10.52
C ASP A 343 22.63 -6.26 -11.57
N PRO A 344 23.31 -6.17 -12.74
CA PRO A 344 23.07 -5.14 -13.74
C PRO A 344 21.64 -5.12 -14.28
N ASP A 345 20.98 -6.29 -14.35
CA ASP A 345 19.63 -6.45 -14.87
C ASP A 345 18.56 -5.95 -13.88
N GLN A 346 18.95 -5.77 -12.61
CA GLN A 346 18.08 -5.34 -11.52
C GLN A 346 18.39 -3.91 -11.05
N VAL A 347 19.18 -3.15 -11.80
CA VAL A 347 19.48 -1.76 -11.50
C VAL A 347 18.34 -0.86 -11.94
N HIS A 348 17.99 0.10 -11.10
CA HIS A 348 17.08 1.18 -11.41
C HIS A 348 17.85 2.48 -11.56
N LEU A 349 17.51 3.26 -12.60
CA LEU A 349 18.15 4.54 -12.88
C LEU A 349 17.13 5.67 -12.80
N PHE A 350 17.51 6.77 -12.14
CA PHE A 350 16.67 7.96 -12.02
C PHE A 350 17.45 9.21 -12.37
N ASP A 351 16.78 10.13 -13.04
CA ASP A 351 17.32 11.48 -13.27
C ASP A 351 17.42 12.26 -11.95
N VAL A 352 18.56 12.89 -11.73
CA VAL A 352 18.84 13.58 -10.44
C VAL A 352 17.92 14.76 -10.20
N SER A 353 17.49 15.46 -11.26
CA SER A 353 16.73 16.71 -11.17
C SER A 353 15.23 16.48 -11.12
N SER A 354 14.72 15.58 -11.94
CA SER A 354 13.30 15.27 -12.01
C SER A 354 12.88 14.13 -11.10
N GLU A 355 13.84 13.34 -10.60
CA GLU A 355 13.63 12.09 -9.85
C GLU A 355 12.85 11.03 -10.63
N GLN A 356 12.60 11.22 -11.93
CA GLN A 356 11.88 10.26 -12.76
C GLN A 356 12.79 9.11 -13.17
N ARG A 357 12.19 7.95 -13.38
CA ARG A 357 12.89 6.77 -13.91
C ARG A 357 13.42 7.04 -15.30
N ILE A 358 14.66 6.60 -15.56
CA ILE A 358 15.29 6.58 -16.87
C ILE A 358 15.10 5.17 -17.45
N GLU A 359 14.56 5.06 -18.65
CA GLU A 359 14.36 3.81 -19.41
C GLU A 359 15.38 3.65 -20.54
#